data_8486f6fac13e2a5e208de6003249441b
#
_entry.id   8486f6fac13e2a5e208de6003249441b
#
_cell.length_a   1.000
_cell.length_b   1.000
_cell.length_c   1.000
_cell.angle_alpha   90.00
_cell.angle_beta   90.00
_cell.angle_gamma   90.00
#
_symmetry.space_group_name_H-M   'P 1'
#
loop_
_entity.id
_entity.type
_entity.pdbx_description
1 polymer ?
#
loop_
_entity_poly.entity_id
_entity_poly.type
_entity_poly.pdbx_seq_one_letter_code
_entity_poly.pdbx_strand_id
1 'polypeptide(L)' 'MRQAVVYKGEDGQWVAECLSLPGCVSQGRTREEAVSHIREAIQLYVTVLEEDHLPVPEERFDTLLVAV' A
#
# COMPACT_ATOMS: atom_id res chain seq x y z
N MET A 1 -12.29 0.66 -2.28
CA MET A 1 -11.14 1.57 -2.40
C MET A 1 -10.26 1.45 -1.16
N ARG A 2 -8.95 1.40 -1.34
CA ARG A 2 -8.02 1.29 -0.22
C ARG A 2 -7.13 2.52 -0.16
N GLN A 3 -6.76 2.91 1.05
CA GLN A 3 -5.86 4.03 1.28
C GLN A 3 -4.41 3.56 1.29
N ALA A 4 -3.54 4.37 0.75
CA ALA A 4 -2.10 4.14 0.82
C ALA A 4 -1.42 5.40 1.31
N VAL A 5 -0.37 5.25 2.12
CA VAL A 5 0.51 6.35 2.47
C VAL A 5 1.70 6.33 1.52
N VAL A 6 2.08 7.53 1.06
CA VAL A 6 3.18 7.68 0.10
C VAL A 6 4.16 8.70 0.67
N TYR A 7 5.43 8.33 0.70
CA TYR A 7 6.45 9.20 1.27
C TYR A 7 7.79 8.93 0.60
N LYS A 8 8.71 9.87 0.73
CA LYS A 8 10.05 9.72 0.18
C LYS A 8 10.93 9.01 1.20
N GLY A 9 11.54 7.91 0.78
CA GLY A 9 12.46 7.15 1.61
C GLY A 9 13.83 7.80 1.72
N GLU A 10 14.65 7.30 2.64
CA GLU A 10 15.97 7.83 2.90
C GLU A 10 16.92 7.70 1.71
N ASP A 11 16.70 6.69 0.88
CA ASP A 11 17.51 6.43 -0.32
C ASP A 11 17.10 7.28 -1.53
N GLY A 12 16.13 8.18 -1.35
CA GLY A 12 15.61 9.01 -2.44
C GLY A 12 14.51 8.36 -3.26
N GLN A 13 14.20 7.08 -3.00
CA GLN A 13 13.07 6.41 -3.64
C GLN A 13 11.77 6.81 -2.95
N TRP A 14 10.68 6.82 -3.72
CA TRP A 14 9.36 6.99 -3.16
C TRP A 14 8.80 5.65 -2.71
N VAL A 15 8.15 5.62 -1.56
CA VAL A 15 7.58 4.42 -0.96
C VAL A 15 6.07 4.60 -0.84
N ALA A 16 5.33 3.53 -1.09
CA ALA A 16 3.89 3.51 -0.88
C ALA A 16 3.54 2.26 -0.06
N GLU A 17 2.68 2.43 0.93
CA GLU A 17 2.25 1.34 1.80
C GLU A 17 0.74 1.34 1.93
N CYS A 18 0.13 0.17 1.79
CA CYS A 18 -1.29 -0.02 2.09
C CYS A 18 -1.41 -0.56 3.51
N LEU A 19 -1.79 0.29 4.46
CA LEU A 19 -1.77 -0.05 5.87
C LEU A 19 -2.79 -1.13 6.25
N SER A 20 -3.88 -1.26 5.50
CA SER A 20 -4.88 -2.29 5.76
C SER A 20 -4.48 -3.67 5.26
N LEU A 21 -3.40 -3.77 4.49
CA LEU A 21 -2.87 -5.03 3.97
C LEU A 21 -1.44 -5.21 4.46
N PRO A 22 -1.22 -5.98 5.54
CA PRO A 22 0.12 -6.11 6.12
C PRO A 22 1.15 -6.56 5.10
N GLY A 23 2.27 -5.85 5.04
CA GLY A 23 3.36 -6.16 4.13
C GLY A 23 3.15 -5.69 2.69
N CYS A 24 2.04 -5.03 2.37
CA CYS A 24 1.79 -4.54 1.03
C CYS A 24 2.48 -3.18 0.84
N VAL A 25 3.70 -3.22 0.31
CA VAL A 25 4.58 -2.06 0.15
C VAL A 25 5.15 -2.08 -1.26
N SER A 26 5.31 -0.90 -1.83
CA SER A 26 5.94 -0.73 -3.15
C SER A 26 6.83 0.49 -3.16
N GLN A 27 7.65 0.59 -4.18
CA GLN A 27 8.58 1.71 -4.38
C GLN A 27 8.50 2.21 -5.81
N GLY A 28 8.98 3.42 -6.01
CA GLY A 28 9.14 4.01 -7.34
C GLY A 28 10.15 5.12 -7.30
N ARG A 29 10.66 5.50 -8.48
CA ARG A 29 11.59 6.61 -8.60
C ARG A 29 10.90 7.96 -8.49
N THR A 30 9.61 7.98 -8.77
CA THR A 30 8.76 9.16 -8.63
C THR A 30 7.56 8.79 -7.76
N ARG A 31 6.88 9.82 -7.24
CA ARG A 31 5.66 9.61 -6.48
C ARG A 31 4.61 8.90 -7.32
N GLU A 32 4.45 9.33 -8.57
CA GLU A 32 3.47 8.73 -9.49
C GLU A 32 3.77 7.26 -9.77
N GLU A 33 5.05 6.91 -9.89
CA GLU A 33 5.47 5.53 -10.09
C GLU A 33 5.15 4.67 -8.86
N ALA A 34 5.44 5.20 -7.66
CA ALA A 34 5.12 4.49 -6.42
C ALA A 34 3.61 4.25 -6.28
N VAL A 35 2.80 5.24 -6.65
CA VAL A 35 1.33 5.11 -6.63
C VAL A 35 0.87 4.04 -7.61
N SER A 36 1.44 4.02 -8.81
CA SER A 36 1.11 3.00 -9.81
C SER A 36 1.47 1.60 -9.30
N HIS A 37 2.65 1.47 -8.73
CA HIS A 37 3.13 0.17 -8.23
C HIS A 37 2.33 -0.33 -7.04
N ILE A 38 1.94 0.55 -6.10
CA ILE A 38 1.14 0.11 -4.96
C ILE A 38 -0.27 -0.31 -5.40
N ARG A 39 -0.81 0.34 -6.42
CA ARG A 39 -2.11 -0.05 -6.96
C ARG A 39 -2.07 -1.48 -7.49
N GLU A 40 -1.03 -1.82 -8.25
CA GLU A 40 -0.82 -3.19 -8.75
C GLU A 40 -0.59 -4.18 -7.61
N ALA A 41 0.21 -3.78 -6.62
CA ALA A 41 0.52 -4.63 -5.47
C ALA A 41 -0.74 -4.94 -4.66
N ILE A 42 -1.62 -3.97 -4.48
CA ILE A 42 -2.90 -4.17 -3.78
C ILE A 42 -3.75 -5.18 -4.54
N GLN A 43 -3.88 -5.02 -5.86
CA GLN A 43 -4.67 -5.94 -6.67
C GLN A 43 -4.14 -7.37 -6.58
N LEU A 44 -2.83 -7.54 -6.69
CA LEU A 44 -2.21 -8.86 -6.59
C LEU A 44 -2.40 -9.46 -5.19
N TYR A 45 -2.20 -8.65 -4.15
CA TYR A 45 -2.35 -9.10 -2.76
C TYR A 45 -3.76 -9.64 -2.51
N VAL A 46 -4.77 -8.88 -2.91
CA VAL A 46 -6.17 -9.28 -2.74
C VAL A 46 -6.51 -10.51 -3.57
N THR A 47 -6.02 -10.56 -4.81
CA THR A 47 -6.26 -11.71 -5.70
C THR A 47 -5.70 -13.00 -5.09
N VAL A 48 -4.49 -12.96 -4.54
CA VAL A 48 -3.87 -14.13 -3.93
C VAL A 48 -4.68 -14.61 -2.73
N LEU A 49 -5.14 -13.68 -1.88
CA LEU A 49 -5.98 -14.05 -0.74
C LEU A 49 -7.28 -14.70 -1.20
N GLU A 50 -7.92 -14.15 -2.22
CA GLU A 50 -9.17 -14.71 -2.73
C GLU A 50 -8.98 -16.10 -3.34
N GLU A 51 -7.90 -16.29 -4.10
CA GLU A 51 -7.57 -17.60 -4.67
C GLU A 51 -7.34 -18.67 -3.61
N ASP A 52 -6.73 -18.27 -2.49
CA ASP A 52 -6.44 -19.19 -1.37
C ASP A 52 -7.62 -19.29 -0.40
N HIS A 53 -8.76 -18.68 -0.70
CA HIS A 53 -9.94 -18.65 0.15
C HIS A 53 -9.66 -18.11 1.54
N LEU A 54 -8.73 -17.14 1.64
CA LEU A 54 -8.40 -16.47 2.89
C LEU A 54 -9.19 -15.18 3.01
N PRO A 55 -9.50 -14.76 4.25
CA PRO A 55 -10.24 -13.50 4.42
C PRO A 55 -9.41 -12.31 3.97
N VAL A 56 -10.05 -11.39 3.25
CA VAL A 56 -9.43 -10.13 2.81
C VAL A 56 -9.66 -9.09 3.90
N PRO A 57 -8.60 -8.49 4.48
CA PRO A 57 -8.77 -7.47 5.50
C PRO A 57 -9.61 -6.29 4.99
N GLU A 58 -10.48 -5.79 5.84
CA GLU A 58 -11.28 -4.62 5.52
C GLU A 58 -10.44 -3.35 5.54
N GLU A 59 -10.88 -2.36 4.77
CA GLU A 59 -10.21 -1.06 4.77
C GLU A 59 -10.45 -0.33 6.08
N ARG A 60 -9.43 0.44 6.49
CA ARG A 60 -9.49 1.23 7.73
C ARG A 60 -9.42 2.70 7.35
N PHE A 61 -10.48 3.43 7.71
CA PHE A 61 -10.57 4.86 7.45
C PHE A 61 -10.31 5.70 8.70
N ASP A 62 -9.82 5.08 9.76
CA ASP A 62 -9.52 5.72 11.04
C ASP A 62 -8.02 6.00 11.23
N THR A 63 -7.22 5.87 10.17
CA THR A 63 -5.79 6.12 10.22
C THR A 63 -5.50 7.62 10.20
N LEU A 64 -4.63 8.06 11.09
CA LEU A 64 -4.22 9.46 11.20
C LEU A 64 -2.72 9.57 11.00
N LEU A 65 -2.29 10.68 10.39
CA LEU A 65 -0.90 11.10 10.39
C LEU A 65 -0.74 12.13 11.50
N VAL A 66 0.12 11.83 12.46
CA VAL A 66 0.32 12.67 13.63
C VAL A 66 1.79 13.04 13.75
N ALA A 67 2.07 14.33 13.87
CA ALA A 67 3.40 14.83 14.17
C ALA A 67 3.56 14.92 15.70
N VAL A 68 4.56 14.23 16.20
CA VAL A 68 4.83 14.18 17.64
C VAL A 68 6.26 14.58 17.94
#